data_580ab23d1026664ad22ce2e6536e1e66
#
_entry.id   580ab23d1026664ad22ce2e6536e1e66
#
_cell.length_a   1.000
_cell.length_b   1.000
_cell.length_c   1.000
_cell.angle_alpha   90.00
_cell.angle_beta   90.00
_cell.angle_gamma   90.00
#
_symmetry.space_group_name_H-M   'P 1'
#
loop_
_entity.id
_entity.type
_entity.pdbx_description
1 polymer ?
#
loop_
_entity_poly.entity_id
_entity_poly.type
_entity_poly.pdbx_seq_one_letter_code
_entity_poly.pdbx_strand_id
1 'polypeptide(L)'
;MPENLPLSAFRIWRLVLVSSALAVACVTPAAATTEAGLAGPATPAELETAREDFITYCSGCHGEDARGRGPVAIELKTKPADLTGIAARNGGTFDREQVYKKIEGLDMPPSHGTSEMPVWGAWFVHQAVGEGVLLEDARTAAKQATQRINNLVKYLESLQK
;
A
#
# COMPACT_ATOMS: atom_id res chain seq x y z
N MET A 1 -38.02 -19.34 77.67
CA MET A 1 -38.83 -20.56 77.54
C MET A 1 -38.99 -20.81 76.06
N PRO A 2 -38.90 -22.03 75.73
CA PRO A 2 -38.18 -22.48 74.59
C PRO A 2 -39.09 -22.84 73.39
N GLU A 3 -38.44 -23.41 72.44
CA GLU A 3 -38.96 -24.45 71.53
C GLU A 3 -39.12 -23.97 70.11
N ASN A 4 -38.72 -24.58 69.12
CA ASN A 4 -38.23 -25.87 68.73
C ASN A 4 -37.92 -25.74 67.21
N LEU A 5 -36.75 -26.16 66.82
CA LEU A 5 -36.49 -26.48 65.40
C LEU A 5 -37.18 -27.79 65.04
N PRO A 6 -37.50 -27.94 63.74
CA PRO A 6 -37.28 -29.22 63.12
C PRO A 6 -36.33 -29.14 61.93
N LEU A 7 -35.40 -30.07 61.99
CA LEU A 7 -34.59 -30.56 60.90
C LEU A 7 -35.46 -31.08 59.78
N SER A 8 -35.10 -30.74 58.56
CA SER A 8 -35.02 -31.63 57.45
C SER A 8 -35.30 -30.96 56.10
N ALA A 9 -34.28 -30.77 55.34
CA ALA A 9 -34.30 -31.13 53.93
C ALA A 9 -32.92 -30.83 53.32
N PHE A 10 -32.10 -31.85 53.33
CA PHE A 10 -30.97 -31.97 52.42
C PHE A 10 -31.49 -31.82 50.99
N ARG A 11 -31.32 -30.71 50.36
CA ARG A 11 -31.47 -30.57 48.92
C ARG A 11 -30.08 -30.45 48.31
N ILE A 12 -29.72 -31.52 47.64
CA ILE A 12 -28.57 -31.77 46.83
C ILE A 12 -28.39 -30.61 45.86
N TRP A 13 -27.36 -29.79 46.09
CA TRP A 13 -26.96 -28.77 45.15
C TRP A 13 -26.09 -29.45 44.08
N ARG A 14 -26.70 -29.70 42.92
CA ARG A 14 -25.97 -30.12 41.74
C ARG A 14 -25.02 -29.01 41.32
N LEU A 15 -23.74 -29.27 41.47
CA LEU A 15 -22.66 -28.52 40.86
C LEU A 15 -22.81 -28.62 39.33
N VAL A 16 -23.32 -27.58 38.74
CA VAL A 16 -23.20 -27.38 37.26
C VAL A 16 -21.84 -26.77 37.02
N LEU A 17 -20.90 -27.61 36.60
CA LEU A 17 -19.63 -27.18 36.04
C LEU A 17 -19.90 -26.52 34.70
N VAL A 18 -20.00 -25.20 34.67
CA VAL A 18 -19.97 -24.44 33.43
C VAL A 18 -18.51 -24.39 32.97
N SER A 19 -18.15 -25.28 32.07
CA SER A 19 -16.87 -25.20 31.35
C SER A 19 -16.90 -24.00 30.42
N SER A 20 -16.36 -22.87 30.90
CA SER A 20 -16.07 -21.71 30.06
C SER A 20 -14.88 -22.04 29.16
N ALA A 21 -15.16 -22.48 27.95
CA ALA A 21 -14.16 -22.54 26.89
C ALA A 21 -13.75 -21.08 26.55
N LEU A 22 -12.58 -20.67 27.04
CA LEU A 22 -11.93 -19.44 26.56
C LEU A 22 -11.55 -19.69 25.09
N ALA A 23 -12.34 -19.16 24.17
CA ALA A 23 -11.93 -19.01 22.78
C ALA A 23 -10.87 -17.92 22.75
N VAL A 24 -9.60 -18.33 22.68
CA VAL A 24 -8.49 -17.44 22.35
C VAL A 24 -8.69 -17.04 20.88
N ALA A 25 -9.31 -15.87 20.68
CA ALA A 25 -9.33 -15.26 19.38
C ALA A 25 -7.87 -14.92 18.99
N CYS A 26 -7.28 -15.68 18.09
CA CYS A 26 -6.04 -15.31 17.42
C CYS A 26 -6.30 -14.00 16.67
N VAL A 27 -5.96 -12.88 17.30
CA VAL A 27 -5.86 -11.60 16.61
C VAL A 27 -4.62 -11.70 15.73
N THR A 28 -4.83 -12.07 14.47
CA THR A 28 -3.77 -11.93 13.47
C THR A 28 -3.48 -10.44 13.31
N PRO A 29 -2.21 -10.01 13.47
CA PRO A 29 -1.88 -8.62 13.20
C PRO A 29 -2.21 -8.33 11.74
N ALA A 30 -2.96 -7.26 11.50
CA ALA A 30 -3.16 -6.71 10.17
C ALA A 30 -1.82 -6.13 9.69
N ALA A 31 -0.94 -7.00 9.24
CA ALA A 31 0.31 -6.60 8.63
C ALA A 31 0.08 -6.33 7.14
N ALA A 32 0.52 -5.17 6.72
CA ALA A 32 0.87 -4.81 5.36
C ALA A 32 -0.30 -4.65 4.36
N THR A 33 -1.00 -3.53 4.46
CA THR A 33 -1.91 -3.07 3.39
C THR A 33 -1.18 -2.78 2.08
N THR A 34 0.12 -2.53 2.10
CA THR A 34 0.95 -2.26 0.92
C THR A 34 1.13 -3.50 0.05
N GLU A 35 1.47 -4.64 0.65
CA GLU A 35 1.64 -5.91 -0.08
C GLU A 35 0.33 -6.43 -0.68
N ALA A 36 -0.79 -6.27 0.04
CA ALA A 36 -2.10 -6.66 -0.47
C ALA A 36 -2.49 -5.89 -1.75
N GLY A 37 -2.09 -4.62 -1.87
CA GLY A 37 -2.34 -3.79 -3.05
C GLY A 37 -1.48 -4.16 -4.25
N LEU A 38 -0.27 -4.69 -4.03
CA LEU A 38 0.63 -5.15 -5.10
C LEU A 38 0.32 -6.59 -5.56
N ALA A 39 -0.42 -7.36 -4.77
CA ALA A 39 -0.75 -8.74 -5.09
C ALA A 39 -1.81 -8.83 -6.21
N GLY A 40 -1.67 -9.84 -7.04
CA GLY A 40 -2.63 -10.14 -8.10
C GLY A 40 -2.49 -9.31 -9.38
N PRO A 41 -3.21 -9.69 -10.44
CA PRO A 41 -3.25 -8.95 -11.69
C PRO A 41 -4.08 -7.67 -11.55
N ALA A 42 -3.77 -6.68 -12.38
CA ALA A 42 -4.59 -5.48 -12.48
C ALA A 42 -5.87 -5.74 -13.28
N THR A 43 -6.95 -5.08 -12.89
CA THR A 43 -8.15 -4.99 -13.71
C THR A 43 -7.96 -4.00 -14.86
N PRO A 44 -8.71 -4.11 -15.95
CA PRO A 44 -8.65 -3.13 -17.05
C PRO A 44 -8.89 -1.68 -16.59
N ALA A 45 -9.81 -1.47 -15.64
CA ALA A 45 -10.09 -0.15 -15.09
C ALA A 45 -8.92 0.42 -14.28
N GLU A 46 -8.25 -0.42 -13.47
CA GLU A 46 -7.04 -0.01 -12.74
C GLU A 46 -5.90 0.37 -13.71
N LEU A 47 -5.72 -0.38 -14.80
CA LEU A 47 -4.70 -0.09 -15.80
C LEU A 47 -4.99 1.22 -16.53
N GLU A 48 -6.23 1.50 -16.89
CA GLU A 48 -6.59 2.75 -17.56
C GLU A 48 -6.37 3.96 -16.64
N THR A 49 -6.84 3.90 -15.40
CA THR A 49 -6.59 4.97 -14.41
C THR A 49 -5.08 5.17 -14.19
N ALA A 50 -4.31 4.09 -14.10
CA ALA A 50 -2.86 4.18 -13.92
C ALA A 50 -2.17 4.73 -15.18
N ARG A 51 -2.68 4.43 -16.37
CA ARG A 51 -2.19 5.01 -17.61
C ARG A 51 -2.42 6.53 -17.66
N GLU A 52 -3.60 7.00 -17.24
CA GLU A 52 -3.89 8.43 -17.14
C GLU A 52 -2.96 9.12 -16.15
N ASP A 53 -2.73 8.52 -14.98
CA ASP A 53 -1.76 9.01 -14.01
C ASP A 53 -0.34 9.05 -14.58
N PHE A 54 0.08 8.01 -15.30
CA PHE A 54 1.38 7.95 -15.94
C PHE A 54 1.54 9.08 -16.98
N ILE A 55 0.56 9.28 -17.81
CA ILE A 55 0.60 10.37 -18.81
C ILE A 55 0.67 11.74 -18.12
N THR A 56 -0.09 11.94 -17.05
CA THR A 56 -0.15 13.22 -16.36
C THR A 56 1.14 13.55 -15.58
N TYR A 57 1.72 12.57 -14.89
CA TYR A 57 2.78 12.84 -13.90
C TYR A 57 4.17 12.30 -14.30
N CYS A 58 4.22 11.32 -15.20
CA CYS A 58 5.46 10.59 -15.49
C CYS A 58 5.95 10.83 -16.94
N SER A 59 5.03 10.99 -17.89
CA SER A 59 5.37 11.03 -19.32
C SER A 59 6.24 12.22 -19.70
N GLY A 60 6.15 13.35 -18.97
CA GLY A 60 7.00 14.52 -19.17
C GLY A 60 8.49 14.19 -19.21
N CYS A 61 8.92 13.27 -18.33
CA CYS A 61 10.30 12.79 -18.24
C CYS A 61 10.47 11.43 -18.94
N HIS A 62 9.58 10.47 -18.67
CA HIS A 62 9.72 9.10 -19.16
C HIS A 62 9.21 8.86 -20.58
N GLY A 63 8.51 9.83 -21.18
CA GLY A 63 7.84 9.70 -22.49
C GLY A 63 6.52 8.91 -22.38
N GLU A 64 5.58 9.16 -23.28
CA GLU A 64 4.32 8.41 -23.35
C GLU A 64 4.54 6.91 -23.62
N ASP A 65 5.66 6.60 -24.31
CA ASP A 65 6.11 5.23 -24.59
C ASP A 65 6.92 4.59 -23.42
N ALA A 66 7.05 5.30 -22.29
CA ALA A 66 7.78 4.92 -21.09
C ALA A 66 9.29 4.62 -21.33
N ARG A 67 9.91 5.13 -22.40
CA ARG A 67 11.30 4.84 -22.78
C ARG A 67 12.33 5.88 -22.33
N GLY A 68 11.96 6.77 -21.41
CA GLY A 68 12.87 7.78 -20.88
C GLY A 68 13.18 8.92 -21.85
N ARG A 69 12.32 9.16 -22.81
CA ARG A 69 12.50 10.18 -23.87
C ARG A 69 11.38 11.22 -23.88
N GLY A 70 10.91 11.59 -22.69
CA GLY A 70 9.91 12.65 -22.55
C GLY A 70 10.48 14.03 -22.91
N PRO A 71 9.61 15.01 -23.18
CA PRO A 71 10.05 16.34 -23.60
C PRO A 71 10.94 17.05 -22.57
N VAL A 72 10.81 16.75 -21.29
CA VAL A 72 11.61 17.32 -20.21
C VAL A 72 12.97 16.58 -20.05
N ALA A 73 13.10 15.37 -20.59
CA ALA A 73 14.28 14.52 -20.39
C ALA A 73 15.61 15.18 -20.84
N ILE A 74 15.54 16.10 -21.81
CA ILE A 74 16.72 16.79 -22.34
C ILE A 74 17.30 17.79 -21.32
N GLU A 75 16.49 18.30 -20.43
CA GLU A 75 16.90 19.28 -19.41
C GLU A 75 17.46 18.59 -18.14
N LEU A 76 17.31 17.28 -18.03
CA LEU A 76 17.73 16.54 -16.85
C LEU A 76 19.22 16.15 -16.96
N LYS A 77 19.95 16.26 -15.85
CA LYS A 77 21.35 15.84 -15.73
C LYS A 77 21.51 14.33 -15.94
N THR A 78 20.51 13.58 -15.42
CA THR A 78 20.46 12.11 -15.55
C THR A 78 19.30 11.73 -16.45
N LYS A 79 19.58 10.96 -17.48
CA LYS A 79 18.52 10.48 -18.37
C LYS A 79 17.52 9.62 -17.60
N PRO A 80 16.21 9.88 -17.75
CA PRO A 80 15.18 9.00 -17.22
C PRO A 80 15.33 7.58 -17.75
N ALA A 81 15.10 6.60 -16.90
CA ALA A 81 15.21 5.19 -17.29
C ALA A 81 14.14 4.81 -18.32
N ASP A 82 14.49 3.87 -19.22
CA ASP A 82 13.52 3.11 -20.00
C ASP A 82 12.77 2.16 -19.06
N LEU A 83 11.49 2.45 -18.81
CA LEU A 83 10.65 1.69 -17.88
C LEU A 83 10.12 0.39 -18.50
N THR A 84 10.18 0.22 -19.84
CA THR A 84 9.73 -1.00 -20.51
C THR A 84 10.73 -2.16 -20.40
N GLY A 85 11.94 -1.89 -19.93
CA GLY A 85 13.01 -2.87 -19.77
C GLY A 85 13.42 -3.15 -18.33
N ILE A 86 12.58 -2.85 -17.33
CA ILE A 86 12.90 -3.08 -15.93
C ILE A 86 13.15 -4.57 -15.66
N ALA A 87 12.23 -5.43 -16.08
CA ALA A 87 12.35 -6.87 -15.91
C ALA A 87 13.62 -7.42 -16.60
N ALA A 88 13.89 -7.00 -17.83
CA ALA A 88 15.08 -7.43 -18.57
C ALA A 88 16.38 -7.07 -17.86
N ARG A 89 16.47 -5.87 -17.28
CA ARG A 89 17.64 -5.44 -16.48
C ARG A 89 17.76 -6.15 -15.14
N ASN A 90 16.68 -6.75 -14.65
CA ASN A 90 16.61 -7.49 -13.40
C ASN A 90 16.50 -9.01 -13.63
N GLY A 91 17.24 -9.54 -14.61
CA GLY A 91 17.30 -10.98 -14.87
C GLY A 91 15.98 -11.63 -15.29
N GLY A 92 15.07 -10.86 -15.91
CA GLY A 92 13.77 -11.33 -16.37
C GLY A 92 12.65 -11.19 -15.36
N THR A 93 12.92 -10.65 -14.16
CA THR A 93 11.93 -10.51 -13.08
C THR A 93 11.55 -9.04 -12.88
N PHE A 94 10.26 -8.73 -12.90
CA PHE A 94 9.76 -7.42 -12.50
C PHE A 94 9.52 -7.41 -11.00
N ASP A 95 10.37 -6.72 -10.25
CA ASP A 95 10.24 -6.57 -8.80
C ASP A 95 9.31 -5.41 -8.47
N ARG A 96 8.05 -5.74 -8.18
CA ARG A 96 7.00 -4.76 -7.87
C ARG A 96 7.32 -3.93 -6.63
N GLU A 97 7.94 -4.53 -5.62
CA GLU A 97 8.27 -3.83 -4.37
C GLU A 97 9.37 -2.79 -4.58
N GLN A 98 10.41 -3.15 -5.33
CA GLN A 98 11.47 -2.19 -5.69
C GLN A 98 10.92 -1.04 -6.52
N VAL A 99 10.07 -1.32 -7.51
CA VAL A 99 9.45 -0.28 -8.33
C VAL A 99 8.55 0.62 -7.50
N TYR A 100 7.76 0.05 -6.59
CA TYR A 100 6.94 0.80 -5.63
C TYR A 100 7.80 1.78 -4.80
N LYS A 101 8.88 1.29 -4.18
CA LYS A 101 9.79 2.10 -3.37
C LYS A 101 10.42 3.25 -4.15
N LYS A 102 10.76 3.01 -5.42
CA LYS A 102 11.29 4.06 -6.31
C LYS A 102 10.27 5.16 -6.58
N ILE A 103 9.01 4.81 -6.87
CA ILE A 103 7.94 5.78 -7.12
C ILE A 103 7.60 6.52 -5.84
N GLU A 104 7.44 5.81 -4.72
CA GLU A 104 7.12 6.40 -3.42
C GLU A 104 8.23 7.34 -2.92
N GLY A 105 9.48 7.09 -3.30
CA GLY A 105 10.64 7.88 -2.90
C GLY A 105 11.35 7.37 -1.65
N LEU A 106 11.07 6.15 -1.19
CA LEU A 106 11.72 5.53 -0.03
C LEU A 106 13.13 5.02 -0.31
N ASP A 107 13.43 4.69 -1.56
CA ASP A 107 14.71 4.10 -1.97
C ASP A 107 15.66 5.16 -2.55
N MET A 108 15.70 6.32 -1.90
CA MET A 108 16.58 7.42 -2.27
C MET A 108 17.72 7.51 -1.27
N PRO A 109 18.96 7.15 -1.66
CA PRO A 109 20.10 7.30 -0.76
C PRO A 109 20.29 8.77 -0.41
N PRO A 110 20.42 9.13 0.89
CA PRO A 110 20.57 10.50 1.33
C PRO A 110 21.81 11.22 0.78
N SER A 111 22.77 10.44 0.28
CA SER A 111 24.09 10.92 -0.18
C SER A 111 24.12 11.42 -1.61
N HIS A 112 23.06 11.28 -2.40
CA HIS A 112 23.09 11.54 -3.84
C HIS A 112 22.36 12.83 -4.28
N GLY A 113 22.16 13.78 -3.40
CA GLY A 113 21.50 15.04 -3.78
C GLY A 113 20.03 14.84 -4.13
N THR A 114 19.37 15.88 -4.58
CA THR A 114 18.00 15.81 -5.06
C THR A 114 17.92 14.87 -6.26
N SER A 115 17.23 13.74 -6.12
CA SER A 115 16.82 12.97 -7.28
C SER A 115 15.96 13.87 -8.18
N GLU A 116 16.25 13.85 -9.45
CA GLU A 116 15.45 14.60 -10.43
C GLU A 116 14.05 14.02 -10.59
N MET A 117 13.81 12.81 -10.06
CA MET A 117 12.49 12.19 -9.97
C MET A 117 11.81 12.63 -8.67
N PRO A 118 10.59 13.19 -8.71
CA PRO A 118 9.86 13.60 -7.52
C PRO A 118 9.56 12.44 -6.57
N VAL A 119 9.33 12.77 -5.28
CA VAL A 119 8.83 11.83 -4.25
C VAL A 119 7.32 11.75 -4.40
N TRP A 120 6.85 10.83 -5.23
CA TRP A 120 5.45 10.76 -5.61
C TRP A 120 4.52 10.34 -4.45
N GLY A 121 5.02 9.58 -3.48
CA GLY A 121 4.23 9.21 -2.29
C GLY A 121 3.74 10.46 -1.55
N ALA A 122 4.65 11.35 -1.19
CA ALA A 122 4.31 12.62 -0.52
C ALA A 122 3.45 13.53 -1.41
N TRP A 123 3.76 13.58 -2.71
CA TRP A 123 2.99 14.38 -3.66
C TRP A 123 1.53 13.96 -3.75
N PHE A 124 1.25 12.65 -3.91
CA PHE A 124 -0.12 12.16 -4.01
C PHE A 124 -0.91 12.32 -2.71
N VAL A 125 -0.25 12.18 -1.55
CA VAL A 125 -0.88 12.50 -0.26
C VAL A 125 -1.25 13.98 -0.22
N HIS A 126 -0.32 14.88 -0.55
CA HIS A 126 -0.56 16.32 -0.54
C HIS A 126 -1.71 16.72 -1.49
N GLN A 127 -1.77 16.13 -2.69
CA GLN A 127 -2.87 16.38 -3.63
C GLN A 127 -4.24 15.94 -3.10
N ALA A 128 -4.29 14.82 -2.37
CA ALA A 128 -5.54 14.29 -1.86
C ALA A 128 -6.09 15.09 -0.68
N VAL A 129 -5.22 15.75 0.09
CA VAL A 129 -5.64 16.44 1.32
C VAL A 129 -5.86 17.95 1.17
N GLY A 130 -5.16 18.62 0.27
CA GLY A 130 -5.17 20.08 0.25
C GLY A 130 -4.60 20.71 1.53
N GLU A 131 -4.74 22.03 1.69
CA GLU A 131 -4.30 22.71 2.90
C GLU A 131 -5.36 22.66 4.03
N GLY A 132 -4.94 22.38 5.27
CA GLY A 132 -5.79 22.51 6.47
C GLY A 132 -6.51 21.25 6.93
N VAL A 133 -5.94 20.06 6.72
CA VAL A 133 -6.60 18.77 6.85
C VAL A 133 -6.58 18.15 8.25
N LEU A 134 -7.67 17.48 8.60
CA LEU A 134 -7.82 16.65 9.80
C LEU A 134 -7.06 15.30 9.63
N LEU A 135 -6.66 14.67 10.76
CA LEU A 135 -5.92 13.39 10.77
C LEU A 135 -6.62 12.24 10.03
N GLU A 136 -7.95 12.21 10.06
CA GLU A 136 -8.75 11.20 9.35
C GLU A 136 -8.59 11.31 7.84
N ASP A 137 -8.59 12.54 7.34
CA ASP A 137 -8.40 12.82 5.92
C ASP A 137 -6.98 12.46 5.47
N ALA A 138 -5.96 12.72 6.31
CA ALA A 138 -4.59 12.35 6.05
C ALA A 138 -4.39 10.83 5.92
N ARG A 139 -5.06 10.02 6.74
CA ARG A 139 -5.02 8.56 6.63
C ARG A 139 -5.70 8.06 5.35
N THR A 140 -6.81 8.65 5.00
CA THR A 140 -7.52 8.32 3.76
C THR A 140 -6.67 8.69 2.55
N ALA A 141 -6.07 9.87 2.55
CA ALA A 141 -5.16 10.31 1.50
C ALA A 141 -3.93 9.39 1.35
N ALA A 142 -3.33 8.96 2.46
CA ALA A 142 -2.22 8.03 2.44
C ALA A 142 -2.62 6.68 1.80
N LYS A 143 -3.81 6.16 2.11
CA LYS A 143 -4.34 4.95 1.46
C LYS A 143 -4.57 5.15 -0.04
N GLN A 144 -5.11 6.29 -0.44
CA GLN A 144 -5.32 6.62 -1.85
C GLN A 144 -4.00 6.75 -2.60
N ALA A 145 -3.00 7.41 -2.01
CA ALA A 145 -1.66 7.52 -2.58
C ALA A 145 -1.00 6.14 -2.76
N THR A 146 -1.08 5.27 -1.74
CA THR A 146 -0.61 3.88 -1.82
C THR A 146 -1.29 3.11 -2.95
N GLN A 147 -2.62 3.19 -3.05
CA GLN A 147 -3.37 2.51 -4.11
C GLN A 147 -2.98 3.03 -5.50
N ARG A 148 -2.78 4.33 -5.64
CA ARG A 148 -2.38 4.97 -6.88
C ARG A 148 -1.00 4.50 -7.35
N ILE A 149 -0.03 4.42 -6.42
CA ILE A 149 1.30 3.89 -6.72
C ILE A 149 1.24 2.41 -7.07
N ASN A 150 0.44 1.60 -6.36
CA ASN A 150 0.25 0.19 -6.68
C ASN A 150 -0.29 -0.01 -8.10
N ASN A 151 -1.25 0.80 -8.52
CA ASN A 151 -1.80 0.75 -9.87
C ASN A 151 -0.76 1.15 -10.93
N LEU A 152 0.06 2.18 -10.65
CA LEU A 152 1.19 2.57 -11.50
C LEU A 152 2.21 1.43 -11.64
N VAL A 153 2.55 0.74 -10.57
CA VAL A 153 3.45 -0.42 -10.60
C VAL A 153 2.90 -1.52 -11.51
N LYS A 154 1.63 -1.87 -11.37
CA LYS A 154 0.95 -2.86 -12.22
C LYS A 154 0.91 -2.43 -13.70
N TYR A 155 0.67 -1.14 -13.93
CA TYR A 155 0.73 -0.59 -15.29
C TYR A 155 2.13 -0.71 -15.89
N LEU A 156 3.18 -0.33 -15.16
CA LEU A 156 4.56 -0.48 -15.63
C LEU A 156 4.93 -1.94 -15.86
N GLU A 157 4.45 -2.87 -15.04
CA GLU A 157 4.64 -4.31 -15.27
C GLU A 157 3.99 -4.77 -16.58
N SER A 158 2.82 -4.25 -16.94
CA SER A 158 2.13 -4.58 -18.18
C SER A 158 2.89 -4.10 -19.44
N LEU A 159 3.80 -3.15 -19.28
CA LEU A 159 4.63 -2.61 -20.36
C LEU A 159 5.94 -3.39 -20.58
N GLN A 160 6.27 -4.38 -19.74
CA GLN A 160 7.53 -5.12 -19.83
C GLN A 160 7.62 -5.94 -21.12
N LYS A 161 8.85 -6.08 -21.66
CA LYS A 161 9.16 -6.78 -22.91
C LYS A 161 10.05 -7.96 -22.65
#